data_b3001071bc43bd24546d3de084b5e879
#
_entry.id   b3001071bc43bd24546d3de084b5e879
#
_cell.length_a   1.000
_cell.length_b   1.000
_cell.length_c   1.000
_cell.angle_alpha   90.00
_cell.angle_beta   90.00
_cell.angle_gamma   90.00
#
_symmetry.space_group_name_H-M   'P 1'
#
loop_
_entity.id
_entity.type
_entity.pdbx_description
1 polymer ?
#
loop_
_entity_poly.entity_id
_entity_poly.type
_entity_poly.pdbx_seq_one_letter_code
_entity_poly.pdbx_strand_id
1 'polypeptide(L)'
;CKRMGAGLAVSEMVTSNSLLYGSAKTKRRANHEGEVQPVSVQIAGADPEMMAQAARYNVDQGAQIIDINMGCPAKKVCNVMAGSALLQNEPLVERILDAVVRAAAVPVTLKIRTGWDKSNRNALAILKIAERAGIRALAIHGRTRACGYTGNAEYETIAAVKAEARIPIIANGDITSPEKAKQVLDAT
;
A
#
# COMPACT_ATOMS: atom_id res chain seq x y z
N CYS A 1 -0.92 4.94 17.69
CA CYS A 1 -0.52 5.99 16.72
C CYS A 1 -1.47 7.21 16.79
N LYS A 2 -2.78 7.01 16.67
CA LYS A 2 -3.79 8.11 16.74
C LYS A 2 -3.67 8.95 18.01
N ARG A 3 -3.52 8.32 19.19
CA ARG A 3 -3.31 9.03 20.47
C ARG A 3 -2.04 9.88 20.50
N MET A 4 -1.08 9.58 19.64
CA MET A 4 0.17 10.32 19.48
C MET A 4 0.11 11.38 18.37
N GLY A 5 -1.07 11.66 17.82
CA GLY A 5 -1.30 12.69 16.82
C GLY A 5 -1.21 12.25 15.36
N ALA A 6 -1.13 10.94 15.07
CA ALA A 6 -1.17 10.48 13.69
C ALA A 6 -2.49 10.85 13.01
N GLY A 7 -2.45 11.54 11.88
CA GLY A 7 -3.63 11.91 11.10
C GLY A 7 -4.35 10.71 10.50
N LEU A 8 -3.61 9.68 10.09
CA LEU A 8 -4.12 8.40 9.58
C LEU A 8 -3.34 7.24 10.18
N ALA A 9 -4.05 6.17 10.55
CA ALA A 9 -3.45 4.89 10.90
C ALA A 9 -4.07 3.82 9.99
N VAL A 10 -3.21 2.93 9.45
CA VAL A 10 -3.63 1.83 8.58
C VAL A 10 -3.55 0.53 9.38
N SER A 11 -4.52 -0.36 9.20
CA SER A 11 -4.58 -1.64 9.89
C SER A 11 -3.39 -2.56 9.57
N GLU A 12 -3.25 -3.63 10.36
CA GLU A 12 -2.39 -4.76 9.96
C GLU A 12 -2.89 -5.35 8.62
N MET A 13 -1.94 -5.77 7.77
CA MET A 13 -2.25 -6.35 6.47
C MET A 13 -3.06 -7.65 6.60
N VAL A 14 -4.16 -7.73 5.86
CA VAL A 14 -4.98 -8.94 5.73
C VAL A 14 -4.92 -9.45 4.29
N THR A 15 -4.63 -10.75 4.10
CA THR A 15 -4.61 -11.32 2.75
C THR A 15 -6.02 -11.63 2.26
N SER A 16 -6.32 -11.38 0.97
CA SER A 16 -7.62 -11.64 0.36
C SER A 16 -8.08 -13.09 0.55
N ASN A 17 -7.20 -14.06 0.35
CA ASN A 17 -7.46 -15.48 0.60
C ASN A 17 -7.90 -15.77 2.04
N SER A 18 -7.23 -15.16 3.03
CA SER A 18 -7.56 -15.44 4.42
C SER A 18 -8.85 -14.75 4.89
N LEU A 19 -9.26 -13.68 4.22
CA LEU A 19 -10.56 -13.05 4.47
C LEU A 19 -11.73 -13.91 3.99
N LEU A 20 -11.62 -14.45 2.78
CA LEU A 20 -12.71 -15.23 2.15
C LEU A 20 -12.84 -16.65 2.72
N TYR A 21 -11.71 -17.27 3.10
CA TYR A 21 -11.66 -18.66 3.58
C TYR A 21 -11.12 -18.81 5.00
N GLY A 22 -11.06 -17.72 5.75
CA GLY A 22 -10.22 -17.61 6.92
C GLY A 22 -10.81 -18.06 8.26
N SER A 23 -9.87 -18.32 9.15
CA SER A 23 -10.05 -18.70 10.55
C SER A 23 -10.64 -17.56 11.40
N ALA A 24 -11.11 -17.89 12.63
CA ALA A 24 -11.52 -16.93 13.65
C ALA A 24 -10.44 -15.85 13.94
N LYS A 25 -9.16 -16.17 13.76
CA LYS A 25 -8.04 -15.22 13.88
C LYS A 25 -8.10 -14.13 12.81
N THR A 26 -8.42 -14.48 11.57
CA THR A 26 -8.55 -13.52 10.45
C THR A 26 -9.76 -12.63 10.63
N LYS A 27 -10.90 -13.19 11.07
CA LYS A 27 -12.11 -12.41 11.38
C LYS A 27 -11.86 -11.38 12.48
N ARG A 28 -11.07 -11.73 13.52
CA ARG A 28 -10.66 -10.77 14.56
C ARG A 28 -9.78 -9.63 14.05
N ARG A 29 -8.90 -9.89 13.05
CA ARG A 29 -8.07 -8.86 12.41
C ARG A 29 -8.86 -7.94 11.48
N ALA A 30 -9.97 -8.41 10.96
CA ALA A 30 -10.89 -7.64 10.11
C ALA A 30 -12.01 -6.96 10.92
N ASN A 31 -12.03 -7.13 12.24
CA ASN A 31 -12.95 -6.40 13.12
C ASN A 31 -12.35 -5.03 13.47
N HIS A 32 -13.02 -3.98 13.07
CA HIS A 32 -12.61 -2.59 13.26
C HIS A 32 -13.49 -1.85 14.30
N GLU A 33 -14.29 -2.60 15.07
CA GLU A 33 -15.16 -2.05 16.10
C GLU A 33 -14.32 -1.29 17.15
N GLY A 34 -14.67 -0.03 17.39
CA GLY A 34 -13.97 0.83 18.33
C GLY A 34 -12.69 1.48 17.81
N GLU A 35 -12.32 1.26 16.54
CA GLU A 35 -11.17 1.96 15.94
C GLU A 35 -11.48 3.45 15.70
N VAL A 36 -10.44 4.28 15.86
CA VAL A 36 -10.54 5.73 15.63
C VAL A 36 -10.58 6.04 14.14
N GLN A 37 -11.59 6.79 13.72
CA GLN A 37 -11.80 7.20 12.33
C GLN A 37 -10.69 8.15 11.82
N PRO A 38 -10.43 8.14 10.49
CA PRO A 38 -10.97 7.22 9.50
C PRO A 38 -10.35 5.82 9.62
N VAL A 39 -11.19 4.78 9.49
CA VAL A 39 -10.76 3.38 9.51
C VAL A 39 -10.18 3.02 8.16
N SER A 40 -8.87 2.81 8.10
CA SER A 40 -8.14 2.41 6.89
C SER A 40 -7.68 0.96 7.01
N VAL A 41 -8.13 0.12 6.07
CA VAL A 41 -7.85 -1.32 6.09
C VAL A 41 -6.92 -1.70 4.96
N GLN A 42 -5.80 -2.37 5.31
CA GLN A 42 -4.83 -2.82 4.31
C GLN A 42 -5.09 -4.26 3.89
N ILE A 43 -5.27 -4.45 2.57
CA ILE A 43 -5.46 -5.75 1.93
C ILE A 43 -4.28 -6.11 1.03
N ALA A 44 -4.00 -7.42 0.87
CA ALA A 44 -2.96 -7.94 -0.01
C ALA A 44 -3.41 -9.21 -0.72
N GLY A 45 -3.01 -9.36 -1.97
CA GLY A 45 -3.30 -10.52 -2.82
C GLY A 45 -2.76 -10.30 -4.22
N ALA A 46 -2.89 -11.33 -5.06
CA ALA A 46 -2.43 -11.32 -6.45
C ALA A 46 -3.56 -11.56 -7.45
N ASP A 47 -4.72 -11.99 -6.99
CA ASP A 47 -5.88 -12.21 -7.84
C ASP A 47 -6.82 -10.99 -7.80
N PRO A 48 -7.12 -10.35 -8.96
CA PRO A 48 -7.92 -9.13 -9.01
C PRO A 48 -9.33 -9.32 -8.44
N GLU A 49 -10.00 -10.44 -8.74
CA GLU A 49 -11.36 -10.67 -8.28
C GLU A 49 -11.42 -10.91 -6.77
N MET A 50 -10.49 -11.70 -6.23
CA MET A 50 -10.38 -11.91 -4.78
C MET A 50 -10.03 -10.61 -4.04
N MET A 51 -9.22 -9.75 -4.63
CA MET A 51 -8.90 -8.43 -4.07
C MET A 51 -10.13 -7.51 -4.08
N ALA A 52 -10.92 -7.53 -5.13
CA ALA A 52 -12.19 -6.81 -5.21
C ALA A 52 -13.20 -7.31 -4.17
N GLN A 53 -13.33 -8.62 -3.98
CA GLN A 53 -14.19 -9.21 -2.94
C GLN A 53 -13.72 -8.84 -1.53
N ALA A 54 -12.41 -8.87 -1.28
CA ALA A 54 -11.83 -8.45 0.00
C ALA A 54 -12.09 -6.97 0.28
N ALA A 55 -12.03 -6.12 -0.73
CA ALA A 55 -12.34 -4.69 -0.58
C ALA A 55 -13.82 -4.48 -0.20
N ARG A 56 -14.76 -5.10 -0.93
CA ARG A 56 -16.20 -5.05 -0.60
C ARG A 56 -16.46 -5.51 0.83
N TYR A 57 -15.92 -6.68 1.19
CA TYR A 57 -16.09 -7.23 2.54
C TYR A 57 -15.65 -6.24 3.64
N ASN A 58 -14.48 -5.61 3.48
CA ASN A 58 -13.99 -4.67 4.50
C ASN A 58 -14.83 -3.37 4.53
N VAL A 59 -15.32 -2.90 3.39
CA VAL A 59 -16.24 -1.75 3.31
C VAL A 59 -17.53 -2.08 4.06
N ASP A 60 -18.11 -3.25 3.86
CA ASP A 60 -19.30 -3.72 4.56
C ASP A 60 -19.07 -3.85 6.09
N GLN A 61 -17.82 -4.07 6.51
CA GLN A 61 -17.42 -4.08 7.93
C GLN A 61 -17.06 -2.69 8.46
N GLY A 62 -17.27 -1.62 7.68
CA GLY A 62 -17.09 -0.23 8.14
C GLY A 62 -15.75 0.40 7.78
N ALA A 63 -14.94 -0.21 6.91
CA ALA A 63 -13.75 0.44 6.39
C ALA A 63 -14.12 1.70 5.59
N GLN A 64 -13.45 2.80 5.88
CA GLN A 64 -13.63 4.10 5.23
C GLN A 64 -12.55 4.39 4.19
N ILE A 65 -11.46 3.63 4.20
CA ILE A 65 -10.38 3.64 3.22
C ILE A 65 -9.92 2.19 3.03
N ILE A 66 -9.70 1.78 1.78
CA ILE A 66 -9.01 0.53 1.45
C ILE A 66 -7.59 0.88 1.01
N ASP A 67 -6.59 0.28 1.67
CA ASP A 67 -5.18 0.41 1.29
C ASP A 67 -4.68 -0.89 0.67
N ILE A 68 -4.06 -0.83 -0.52
CA ILE A 68 -3.54 -2.00 -1.22
C ILE A 68 -2.05 -2.15 -0.92
N ASN A 69 -1.63 -3.32 -0.39
CA ASN A 69 -0.22 -3.61 -0.16
C ASN A 69 0.46 -4.21 -1.39
N MET A 70 1.37 -3.44 -1.99
CA MET A 70 2.33 -3.90 -3.00
C MET A 70 3.78 -3.59 -2.59
N GLY A 71 4.04 -3.58 -1.27
CA GLY A 71 5.36 -3.26 -0.71
C GLY A 71 5.96 -4.33 0.21
N CYS A 72 5.19 -5.30 0.68
CA CYS A 72 5.67 -6.34 1.60
C CYS A 72 6.78 -7.19 0.93
N PRO A 73 8.02 -7.26 1.50
CA PRO A 73 9.12 -8.01 0.91
C PRO A 73 9.21 -9.46 1.41
N ALA A 74 8.31 -9.87 2.31
CA ALA A 74 8.35 -11.18 2.95
C ALA A 74 8.26 -12.31 1.92
N LYS A 75 9.16 -13.30 2.01
CA LYS A 75 9.20 -14.45 1.09
C LYS A 75 7.85 -15.13 0.95
N LYS A 76 7.15 -15.36 2.07
CA LYS A 76 5.82 -15.98 2.10
C LYS A 76 4.79 -15.22 1.24
N VAL A 77 4.85 -13.90 1.20
CA VAL A 77 3.95 -13.05 0.42
C VAL A 77 4.40 -13.00 -1.04
N CYS A 78 5.70 -12.82 -1.29
CA CYS A 78 6.26 -12.77 -2.63
C CYS A 78 6.14 -14.10 -3.39
N ASN A 79 6.22 -15.25 -2.70
CA ASN A 79 6.09 -16.57 -3.33
C ASN A 79 4.70 -16.83 -3.94
N VAL A 80 3.68 -16.11 -3.49
CA VAL A 80 2.33 -16.14 -4.10
C VAL A 80 2.06 -14.92 -4.98
N MET A 81 3.12 -14.31 -5.52
CA MET A 81 3.07 -13.13 -6.40
C MET A 81 2.35 -11.92 -5.80
N ALA A 82 2.23 -11.83 -4.45
CA ALA A 82 1.62 -10.71 -3.75
C ALA A 82 2.67 -9.76 -3.16
N GLY A 83 2.23 -8.63 -2.60
CA GLY A 83 3.11 -7.62 -2.04
C GLY A 83 4.06 -7.04 -3.09
N SER A 84 5.34 -6.89 -2.75
CA SER A 84 6.33 -6.28 -3.66
C SER A 84 6.70 -7.12 -4.88
N ALA A 85 6.32 -8.40 -4.95
CA ALA A 85 6.49 -9.21 -6.16
C ALA A 85 5.65 -8.69 -7.33
N LEU A 86 4.51 -8.06 -7.05
CA LEU A 86 3.63 -7.45 -8.05
C LEU A 86 4.33 -6.37 -8.88
N LEU A 87 5.34 -5.68 -8.30
CA LEU A 87 6.10 -4.64 -9.02
C LEU A 87 6.84 -5.16 -10.27
N GLN A 88 6.98 -6.48 -10.42
CA GLN A 88 7.55 -7.11 -11.62
C GLN A 88 6.51 -7.35 -12.74
N ASN A 89 5.22 -7.08 -12.49
CA ASN A 89 4.13 -7.35 -13.44
C ASN A 89 3.13 -6.18 -13.46
N GLU A 90 3.51 -5.11 -14.15
CA GLU A 90 2.70 -3.89 -14.25
C GLU A 90 1.29 -4.14 -14.83
N PRO A 91 1.09 -5.02 -15.83
CA PRO A 91 -0.26 -5.36 -16.29
C PRO A 91 -1.13 -6.03 -15.21
N LEU A 92 -0.54 -6.81 -14.31
CA LEU A 92 -1.27 -7.40 -13.18
C LEU A 92 -1.58 -6.34 -12.12
N VAL A 93 -0.65 -5.41 -11.86
CA VAL A 93 -0.89 -4.25 -10.98
C VAL A 93 -2.11 -3.48 -11.48
N GLU A 94 -2.14 -3.12 -12.77
CA GLU A 94 -3.27 -2.38 -13.37
C GLU A 94 -4.61 -3.11 -13.17
N ARG A 95 -4.67 -4.40 -13.47
CA ARG A 95 -5.89 -5.22 -13.28
C ARG A 95 -6.36 -5.26 -11.82
N ILE A 96 -5.42 -5.38 -10.87
CA ILE A 96 -5.76 -5.41 -9.44
C ILE A 96 -6.30 -4.04 -9.01
N LEU A 97 -5.63 -2.95 -9.37
CA LEU A 97 -6.05 -1.60 -8.99
C LEU A 97 -7.43 -1.28 -9.55
N ASP A 98 -7.66 -1.57 -10.83
CA ASP A 98 -8.94 -1.38 -11.49
C ASP A 98 -10.07 -2.18 -10.81
N ALA A 99 -9.83 -3.44 -10.49
CA ALA A 99 -10.82 -4.29 -9.86
C ALA A 99 -11.19 -3.79 -8.46
N VAL A 100 -10.20 -3.41 -7.66
CA VAL A 100 -10.43 -2.91 -6.29
C VAL A 100 -11.11 -1.55 -6.30
N VAL A 101 -10.66 -0.61 -7.14
CA VAL A 101 -11.27 0.75 -7.21
C VAL A 101 -12.72 0.68 -7.65
N ARG A 102 -13.05 -0.17 -8.64
CA ARG A 102 -14.45 -0.36 -9.06
C ARG A 102 -15.32 -1.03 -8.01
N ALA A 103 -14.73 -1.86 -7.17
CA ALA A 103 -15.47 -2.61 -6.15
C ALA A 103 -15.68 -1.83 -4.85
N ALA A 104 -14.77 -0.92 -4.51
CA ALA A 104 -14.80 -0.16 -3.27
C ALA A 104 -15.62 1.12 -3.44
N ALA A 105 -16.65 1.30 -2.62
CA ALA A 105 -17.43 2.55 -2.54
C ALA A 105 -16.74 3.64 -1.68
N VAL A 106 -15.46 3.44 -1.33
CA VAL A 106 -14.63 4.32 -0.49
C VAL A 106 -13.31 4.62 -1.19
N PRO A 107 -12.56 5.66 -0.78
CA PRO A 107 -11.23 5.93 -1.33
C PRO A 107 -10.30 4.71 -1.24
N VAL A 108 -9.55 4.47 -2.32
CA VAL A 108 -8.52 3.42 -2.37
C VAL A 108 -7.14 4.08 -2.42
N THR A 109 -6.22 3.60 -1.58
CA THR A 109 -4.82 4.01 -1.53
C THR A 109 -3.91 2.84 -1.87
N LEU A 110 -2.65 3.14 -2.22
CA LEU A 110 -1.67 2.14 -2.61
C LEU A 110 -0.37 2.32 -1.83
N LYS A 111 0.21 1.23 -1.34
CA LYS A 111 1.53 1.24 -0.72
C LYS A 111 2.51 0.35 -1.48
N ILE A 112 3.63 0.94 -1.94
CA ILE A 112 4.67 0.28 -2.73
C ILE A 112 6.06 0.44 -2.11
N ARG A 113 7.04 -0.19 -2.76
CA ARG A 113 8.47 0.11 -2.70
C ARG A 113 8.92 0.82 -3.97
N THR A 114 10.18 1.29 -4.02
CA THR A 114 10.73 1.97 -5.21
C THR A 114 10.85 1.04 -6.43
N GLY A 115 10.82 -0.27 -6.23
CA GLY A 115 10.86 -1.30 -7.27
C GLY A 115 11.28 -2.66 -6.71
N TRP A 116 11.53 -3.62 -7.61
CA TRP A 116 11.98 -4.96 -7.26
C TRP A 116 13.41 -4.98 -6.73
N ASP A 117 14.34 -4.39 -7.48
CA ASP A 117 15.75 -4.21 -7.12
C ASP A 117 16.29 -2.87 -7.65
N LYS A 118 17.58 -2.61 -7.43
CA LYS A 118 18.20 -1.32 -7.81
C LYS A 118 18.18 -1.05 -9.32
N SER A 119 18.20 -2.08 -10.15
CA SER A 119 18.14 -1.97 -11.61
C SER A 119 16.72 -1.90 -12.15
N ASN A 120 15.74 -2.28 -11.33
CA ASN A 120 14.33 -2.37 -11.68
C ASN A 120 13.48 -1.52 -10.72
N ARG A 121 13.75 -0.21 -10.70
CA ARG A 121 12.94 0.79 -10.00
C ARG A 121 11.88 1.33 -10.94
N ASN A 122 10.62 0.99 -10.69
CA ASN A 122 9.49 1.36 -11.55
C ASN A 122 8.37 2.12 -10.82
N ALA A 123 8.67 2.76 -9.68
CA ALA A 123 7.67 3.50 -8.91
C ALA A 123 6.95 4.56 -9.74
N LEU A 124 7.63 5.21 -10.71
CA LEU A 124 7.02 6.20 -11.60
C LEU A 124 6.01 5.56 -12.57
N ALA A 125 6.32 4.38 -13.13
CA ALA A 125 5.36 3.65 -13.96
C ALA A 125 4.14 3.22 -13.14
N ILE A 126 4.36 2.74 -11.90
CA ILE A 126 3.28 2.38 -10.99
C ILE A 126 2.42 3.59 -10.61
N LEU A 127 3.00 4.79 -10.41
CA LEU A 127 2.23 6.03 -10.22
C LEU A 127 1.25 6.25 -11.36
N LYS A 128 1.71 6.16 -12.60
CA LYS A 128 0.87 6.40 -13.80
C LYS A 128 -0.27 5.39 -13.89
N ILE A 129 -0.02 4.14 -13.57
CA ILE A 129 -1.04 3.09 -13.47
C ILE A 129 -2.04 3.42 -12.35
N ALA A 130 -1.54 3.78 -11.17
CA ALA A 130 -2.36 4.08 -10.00
C ALA A 130 -3.31 5.27 -10.26
N GLU A 131 -2.81 6.33 -10.89
CA GLU A 131 -3.63 7.51 -11.24
C GLU A 131 -4.72 7.16 -12.25
N ARG A 132 -4.39 6.39 -13.30
CA ARG A 132 -5.40 5.93 -14.29
C ARG A 132 -6.48 5.07 -13.65
N ALA A 133 -6.10 4.19 -12.73
CA ALA A 133 -7.04 3.33 -12.00
C ALA A 133 -7.91 4.09 -10.99
N GLY A 134 -7.55 5.34 -10.61
CA GLY A 134 -8.31 6.14 -9.65
C GLY A 134 -7.86 6.01 -8.19
N ILE A 135 -6.62 5.58 -7.95
CA ILE A 135 -5.99 5.59 -6.63
C ILE A 135 -5.94 7.02 -6.09
N ARG A 136 -6.21 7.19 -4.78
CA ARG A 136 -6.36 8.51 -4.15
C ARG A 136 -5.12 9.00 -3.40
N ALA A 137 -4.20 8.12 -3.06
CA ALA A 137 -2.89 8.44 -2.50
C ALA A 137 -1.91 7.28 -2.71
N LEU A 138 -0.62 7.58 -2.83
CA LEU A 138 0.44 6.59 -3.00
C LEU A 138 1.50 6.75 -1.91
N ALA A 139 1.70 5.72 -1.09
CA ALA A 139 2.77 5.66 -0.11
C ALA A 139 3.96 4.85 -0.66
N ILE A 140 5.16 5.42 -0.61
CA ILE A 140 6.37 4.82 -1.18
C ILE A 140 7.42 4.62 -0.09
N HIS A 141 7.82 3.37 0.14
CA HIS A 141 8.98 3.07 0.97
C HIS A 141 10.26 3.26 0.13
N GLY A 142 11.19 4.11 0.59
CA GLY A 142 12.44 4.46 -0.07
C GLY A 142 13.47 3.32 -0.12
N ARG A 143 13.04 2.08 -0.28
CA ARG A 143 13.86 0.89 -0.52
C ARG A 143 13.21 0.02 -1.57
N THR A 144 14.04 -0.72 -2.33
CA THR A 144 13.55 -1.79 -3.21
C THR A 144 13.18 -3.04 -2.40
N ARG A 145 12.49 -4.00 -3.03
CA ARG A 145 12.22 -5.31 -2.41
C ARG A 145 13.50 -6.04 -2.04
N ALA A 146 14.49 -6.03 -2.94
CA ALA A 146 15.76 -6.72 -2.74
C ALA A 146 16.56 -6.18 -1.55
N CYS A 147 16.48 -4.88 -1.26
CA CYS A 147 17.12 -4.28 -0.10
C CYS A 147 16.50 -4.75 1.23
N GLY A 148 15.25 -5.18 1.23
CA GLY A 148 14.56 -5.53 2.47
C GLY A 148 14.54 -4.36 3.45
N TYR A 149 15.34 -4.46 4.51
CA TYR A 149 15.55 -3.40 5.51
C TYR A 149 17.04 -3.02 5.63
N THR A 150 17.90 -3.53 4.74
CA THR A 150 19.33 -3.20 4.75
C THR A 150 19.62 -1.86 4.07
N GLY A 151 20.71 -1.21 4.49
CA GLY A 151 21.08 0.12 4.01
C GLY A 151 20.09 1.20 4.45
N ASN A 152 20.17 2.37 3.83
CA ASN A 152 19.31 3.51 4.09
C ASN A 152 18.16 3.59 3.08
N ALA A 153 17.02 4.15 3.49
CA ALA A 153 15.97 4.56 2.57
C ALA A 153 16.48 5.73 1.72
N GLU A 154 16.22 5.70 0.44
CA GLU A 154 16.50 6.80 -0.48
C GLU A 154 15.20 7.57 -0.79
N TYR A 155 15.34 8.85 -1.05
CA TYR A 155 14.19 9.72 -1.30
C TYR A 155 14.18 10.31 -2.71
N GLU A 156 15.23 10.09 -3.49
CA GLU A 156 15.37 10.59 -4.86
C GLU A 156 14.25 10.03 -5.78
N THR A 157 13.96 8.72 -5.67
CA THR A 157 12.84 8.11 -6.41
C THR A 157 11.50 8.70 -5.95
N ILE A 158 11.34 8.98 -4.64
CA ILE A 158 10.10 9.55 -4.10
C ILE A 158 9.92 10.99 -4.63
N ALA A 159 10.99 11.79 -4.63
CA ALA A 159 10.99 13.14 -5.19
C ALA A 159 10.63 13.15 -6.69
N ALA A 160 11.23 12.25 -7.47
CA ALA A 160 10.90 12.12 -8.90
C ALA A 160 9.45 11.74 -9.13
N VAL A 161 8.90 10.81 -8.33
CA VAL A 161 7.48 10.43 -8.38
C VAL A 161 6.60 11.61 -7.98
N LYS A 162 6.96 12.34 -6.90
CA LYS A 162 6.21 13.50 -6.42
C LYS A 162 6.13 14.62 -7.45
N ALA A 163 7.21 14.87 -8.19
CA ALA A 163 7.25 15.90 -9.23
C ALA A 163 6.25 15.66 -10.38
N GLU A 164 5.91 14.40 -10.67
CA GLU A 164 4.94 14.03 -11.71
C GLU A 164 3.54 13.71 -11.17
N ALA A 165 3.39 13.57 -9.84
CA ALA A 165 2.16 13.08 -9.23
C ALA A 165 1.05 14.15 -9.20
N ARG A 166 -0.17 13.73 -9.52
CA ARG A 166 -1.42 14.47 -9.34
C ARG A 166 -2.17 14.10 -8.06
N ILE A 167 -1.73 13.03 -7.39
CA ILE A 167 -2.26 12.52 -6.13
C ILE A 167 -1.26 12.74 -4.99
N PRO A 168 -1.71 12.77 -3.73
CA PRO A 168 -0.81 12.85 -2.57
C PRO A 168 0.21 11.71 -2.57
N ILE A 169 1.48 12.05 -2.34
CA ILE A 169 2.58 11.11 -2.14
C ILE A 169 2.97 11.11 -0.66
N ILE A 170 3.12 9.92 -0.09
CA ILE A 170 3.52 9.73 1.31
C ILE A 170 4.90 9.07 1.33
N ALA A 171 5.93 9.82 1.74
CA ALA A 171 7.27 9.28 1.91
C ALA A 171 7.34 8.38 3.15
N ASN A 172 8.01 7.22 3.02
CA ASN A 172 8.18 6.26 4.10
C ASN A 172 9.60 5.65 4.08
N GLY A 173 10.13 5.39 5.27
CA GLY A 173 11.40 4.73 5.51
C GLY A 173 12.40 5.64 6.24
N ASP A 174 12.97 5.14 7.34
CA ASP A 174 14.02 5.76 8.16
C ASP A 174 13.71 7.20 8.65
N ILE A 175 12.45 7.55 8.79
CA ILE A 175 12.00 8.82 9.35
C ILE A 175 11.88 8.64 10.87
N THR A 176 12.98 8.91 11.58
CA THR A 176 13.15 8.56 12.99
C THR A 176 13.11 9.77 13.94
N SER A 177 13.04 10.98 13.39
CA SER A 177 12.92 12.21 14.17
C SER A 177 12.11 13.28 13.44
N PRO A 178 11.61 14.32 14.14
CA PRO A 178 10.94 15.46 13.51
C PRO A 178 11.83 16.20 12.49
N GLU A 179 13.14 16.35 12.78
CA GLU A 179 14.11 17.00 11.89
C GLU A 179 14.27 16.19 10.60
N LYS A 180 14.34 14.84 10.73
CA LYS A 180 14.38 13.95 9.56
C LYS A 180 13.08 14.04 8.75
N ALA A 181 11.94 14.12 9.41
CA ALA A 181 10.66 14.31 8.72
C ALA A 181 10.65 15.61 7.91
N LYS A 182 11.13 16.73 8.51
CA LYS A 182 11.23 18.00 7.79
C LYS A 182 12.18 17.90 6.60
N GLN A 183 13.38 17.32 6.77
CA GLN A 183 14.33 17.10 5.66
C GLN A 183 13.71 16.33 4.49
N VAL A 184 12.93 15.29 4.79
CA VAL A 184 12.26 14.48 3.77
C VAL A 184 11.16 15.29 3.08
N LEU A 185 10.35 16.06 3.82
CA LEU A 185 9.33 16.94 3.25
C LEU A 185 9.93 18.03 2.36
N ASP A 186 11.08 18.59 2.74
CA ASP A 186 11.76 19.62 1.94
C ASP A 186 12.41 19.03 0.67
N ALA A 187 12.73 17.73 0.67
CA ALA A 187 13.40 17.03 -0.43
C ALA A 187 12.44 16.31 -1.39
N THR A 188 11.16 16.14 -1.01
CA THR A 188 10.14 15.41 -1.77
C THR A 188 8.86 16.23 -1.90
#